data_8429e6a2098e1207aaeac8a3d289c0a9
#
_entry.id   8429e6a2098e1207aaeac8a3d289c0a9
#
_cell.length_a   1.000
_cell.length_b   1.000
_cell.length_c   1.000
_cell.angle_alpha   90.00
_cell.angle_beta   90.00
_cell.angle_gamma   90.00
#
_symmetry.space_group_name_H-M   'P 1'
#
loop_
_entity.id
_entity.type
_entity.pdbx_description
1 polymer ?
#
loop_
_entity_poly.entity_id
_entity_poly.type
_entity_poly.pdbx_seq_one_letter_code
_entity_poly.pdbx_strand_id
1 'polypeptide(L)'
;TGAVPDAKKIDTSADAACTSKSPNLMTEDWAVKDGKLANAYVYIKSGTLADGSKIGDWTFETPSTPATLDQNGCHYKPHVLGVMVNQPITITNSDPTTHNIHFTPKNNPDWNQSQPNGAASMTHKLAVAEVLVPVKCNQHPWMKSYVGVTKHPFFAVTGEDGSFTLKGVPPGKYTVVAWHEGGAN
;
A
#
# COMPACT_ATOMS: atom_id res chain seq x y z
N THR A 1 -0.10 -23.13 -0.99
CA THR A 1 0.29 -23.95 0.17
C THR A 1 1.78 -24.26 0.09
N GLY A 2 2.56 -23.66 0.95
CA GLY A 2 4.01 -23.85 1.08
C GLY A 2 4.44 -23.40 2.46
N ALA A 3 5.71 -23.61 2.82
CA ALA A 3 6.29 -23.07 4.03
C ALA A 3 6.34 -21.55 3.89
N VAL A 4 5.87 -20.84 4.92
CA VAL A 4 6.00 -19.38 5.01
C VAL A 4 7.45 -19.08 5.39
N PRO A 5 8.15 -18.21 4.65
CA PRO A 5 9.49 -17.77 5.07
C PRO A 5 9.43 -17.09 6.44
N ASP A 6 10.40 -17.36 7.28
CA ASP A 6 10.49 -16.69 8.57
C ASP A 6 10.78 -15.21 8.40
N ALA A 7 10.07 -14.36 9.17
CA ALA A 7 10.40 -12.96 9.25
C ALA A 7 11.83 -12.78 9.81
N LYS A 8 12.60 -11.89 9.19
CA LYS A 8 13.97 -11.60 9.58
C LYS A 8 14.04 -10.35 10.42
N LYS A 9 14.87 -10.36 11.45
CA LYS A 9 15.14 -9.13 12.21
C LYS A 9 15.88 -8.14 11.33
N ILE A 10 15.41 -6.90 11.34
CA ILE A 10 16.02 -5.79 10.64
C ILE A 10 17.11 -5.18 11.51
N ASP A 11 18.29 -4.95 10.95
CA ASP A 11 19.33 -4.17 11.59
C ASP A 11 19.04 -2.67 11.43
N THR A 12 18.67 -2.04 12.54
CA THR A 12 18.37 -0.62 12.62
C THR A 12 19.50 0.21 13.21
N SER A 13 20.68 -0.38 13.42
CA SER A 13 21.82 0.25 14.13
C SER A 13 22.34 1.54 13.46
N ALA A 14 22.07 1.71 12.17
CA ALA A 14 22.41 2.93 11.43
C ALA A 14 21.60 4.18 11.88
N ASP A 15 20.46 3.99 12.58
CA ASP A 15 19.64 5.08 13.12
C ASP A 15 19.22 4.77 14.56
N ALA A 16 19.76 5.56 15.51
CA ALA A 16 19.49 5.36 16.94
C ALA A 16 18.00 5.59 17.31
N ALA A 17 17.29 6.47 16.58
CA ALA A 17 15.88 6.69 16.81
C ALA A 17 15.05 5.46 16.39
N CYS A 18 15.38 4.84 15.26
CA CYS A 18 14.77 3.59 14.83
C CYS A 18 15.06 2.44 15.79
N THR A 19 16.31 2.31 16.24
CA THR A 19 16.70 1.29 17.22
C THR A 19 15.94 1.44 18.53
N SER A 20 15.81 2.66 19.02
CA SER A 20 15.09 2.97 20.28
C SER A 20 13.58 2.73 20.14
N LYS A 21 12.97 3.20 19.04
CA LYS A 21 11.52 3.13 18.85
C LYS A 21 11.03 1.73 18.45
N SER A 22 11.86 0.98 17.72
CA SER A 22 11.50 -0.33 17.18
C SER A 22 12.66 -1.35 17.34
N PRO A 23 13.02 -1.74 18.58
CA PRO A 23 14.20 -2.57 18.86
C PRO A 23 14.09 -3.99 18.29
N ASN A 24 12.90 -4.45 17.98
CA ASN A 24 12.61 -5.77 17.43
C ASN A 24 11.91 -5.69 16.06
N LEU A 25 12.36 -4.76 15.24
CA LEU A 25 11.81 -4.59 13.90
C LEU A 25 12.03 -5.84 13.06
N MET A 26 10.98 -6.32 12.41
CA MET A 26 11.00 -7.52 11.58
C MET A 26 10.59 -7.16 10.15
N THR A 27 11.02 -7.97 9.19
CA THR A 27 10.52 -7.85 7.80
C THR A 27 9.03 -8.16 7.74
N GLU A 28 8.31 -7.45 6.86
CA GLU A 28 6.85 -7.61 6.64
C GLU A 28 6.51 -8.29 5.31
N ASP A 29 7.54 -8.84 4.62
CA ASP A 29 7.36 -9.46 3.29
C ASP A 29 6.31 -10.58 3.27
N TRP A 30 6.12 -11.25 4.40
CA TRP A 30 5.17 -12.34 4.59
C TRP A 30 4.45 -12.22 5.94
N ALA A 31 3.44 -11.37 6.00
CA ALA A 31 2.61 -11.24 7.20
C ALA A 31 1.57 -12.37 7.23
N VAL A 32 1.99 -13.57 7.66
CA VAL A 32 1.14 -14.76 7.76
C VAL A 32 0.94 -15.16 9.20
N LYS A 33 -0.33 -15.32 9.60
CA LYS A 33 -0.73 -15.82 10.91
C LYS A 33 -1.81 -16.88 10.74
N ASP A 34 -1.61 -18.06 11.34
CA ASP A 34 -2.56 -19.18 11.28
C ASP A 34 -2.97 -19.58 9.84
N GLY A 35 -2.01 -19.53 8.91
CA GLY A 35 -2.23 -19.82 7.49
C GLY A 35 -2.98 -18.73 6.71
N LYS A 36 -3.17 -17.56 7.30
CA LYS A 36 -3.88 -16.40 6.72
C LYS A 36 -2.90 -15.31 6.36
N LEU A 37 -2.98 -14.79 5.15
CA LEU A 37 -2.08 -13.80 4.58
C LEU A 37 -2.67 -12.40 4.68
N ALA A 38 -2.02 -11.50 5.40
CA ALA A 38 -2.29 -10.06 5.40
C ALA A 38 -1.57 -9.36 4.24
N ASN A 39 -1.92 -8.09 4.01
CA ASN A 39 -1.30 -7.21 3.03
C ASN A 39 -1.40 -7.68 1.57
N ALA A 40 -2.31 -8.60 1.25
CA ALA A 40 -2.65 -8.90 -0.13
C ALA A 40 -3.62 -7.83 -0.66
N TYR A 41 -3.26 -7.20 -1.77
CA TYR A 41 -4.13 -6.26 -2.48
C TYR A 41 -5.06 -7.00 -3.41
N VAL A 42 -6.37 -6.92 -3.16
CA VAL A 42 -7.41 -7.58 -3.95
C VAL A 42 -8.23 -6.53 -4.69
N TYR A 43 -8.39 -6.69 -5.99
CA TYR A 43 -9.13 -5.73 -6.80
C TYR A 43 -9.84 -6.38 -7.99
N ILE A 44 -10.87 -5.72 -8.51
CA ILE A 44 -11.52 -6.11 -9.76
C ILE A 44 -10.66 -5.62 -10.94
N LYS A 45 -10.08 -6.52 -11.70
CA LYS A 45 -9.30 -6.21 -12.90
C LYS A 45 -10.19 -5.87 -14.10
N SER A 46 -11.29 -6.59 -14.26
CA SER A 46 -12.27 -6.43 -15.34
C SER A 46 -13.59 -7.06 -14.94
N GLY A 47 -14.65 -6.70 -15.65
CA GLY A 47 -15.95 -7.33 -15.43
C GLY A 47 -17.01 -6.84 -16.39
N THR A 48 -18.04 -7.66 -16.54
CA THR A 48 -19.25 -7.36 -17.29
C THR A 48 -20.43 -7.42 -16.33
N LEU A 49 -21.20 -6.34 -16.26
CA LEU A 49 -22.38 -6.21 -15.42
C LEU A 49 -23.56 -7.00 -16.00
N ALA A 50 -24.62 -7.13 -15.23
CA ALA A 50 -25.82 -7.87 -15.63
C ALA A 50 -26.51 -7.29 -16.87
N ASP A 51 -26.38 -5.98 -17.11
CA ASP A 51 -26.89 -5.27 -18.28
C ASP A 51 -25.98 -5.35 -19.53
N GLY A 52 -24.83 -6.05 -19.41
CA GLY A 52 -23.85 -6.21 -20.49
C GLY A 52 -22.78 -5.11 -20.55
N SER A 53 -22.90 -4.03 -19.78
CA SER A 53 -21.88 -2.99 -19.71
C SER A 53 -20.58 -3.50 -19.03
N LYS A 54 -19.45 -2.88 -19.35
CA LYS A 54 -18.15 -3.22 -18.74
C LYS A 54 -17.84 -2.27 -17.61
N ILE A 55 -17.33 -2.79 -16.51
CA ILE A 55 -16.95 -1.96 -15.35
C ILE A 55 -15.90 -0.91 -15.71
N GLY A 56 -15.05 -1.18 -16.69
CA GLY A 56 -14.04 -0.23 -17.19
C GLY A 56 -14.62 0.98 -17.93
N ASP A 57 -15.88 0.92 -18.37
CA ASP A 57 -16.56 2.00 -19.06
C ASP A 57 -17.26 2.95 -18.09
N TRP A 58 -17.34 2.59 -16.81
CA TRP A 58 -17.97 3.39 -15.77
C TRP A 58 -17.02 4.46 -15.23
N THR A 59 -17.58 5.62 -14.94
CA THR A 59 -16.89 6.70 -14.22
C THR A 59 -17.34 6.69 -12.77
N PHE A 60 -16.37 6.67 -11.87
CA PHE A 60 -16.61 6.72 -10.43
C PHE A 60 -16.08 8.02 -9.87
N GLU A 61 -16.82 8.60 -8.93
CA GLU A 61 -16.36 9.78 -8.21
C GLU A 61 -15.14 9.41 -7.34
N THR A 62 -14.06 10.17 -7.50
CA THR A 62 -12.87 10.01 -6.67
C THR A 62 -13.14 10.53 -5.27
N PRO A 63 -12.87 9.75 -4.21
CA PRO A 63 -13.04 10.23 -2.84
C PRO A 63 -12.23 11.49 -2.57
N SER A 64 -12.86 12.51 -2.01
CA SER A 64 -12.18 13.72 -1.54
C SER A 64 -11.47 13.50 -0.20
N THR A 65 -11.91 12.50 0.57
CA THR A 65 -11.26 12.09 1.82
C THR A 65 -9.88 11.50 1.52
N PRO A 66 -8.82 12.06 2.09
CA PRO A 66 -7.48 11.54 1.89
C PRO A 66 -7.32 10.14 2.48
N ALA A 67 -6.55 9.30 1.80
CA ALA A 67 -5.93 8.14 2.42
C ALA A 67 -4.68 8.58 3.17
N THR A 68 -4.29 7.85 4.21
CA THR A 68 -3.12 8.21 5.03
C THR A 68 -2.00 7.19 4.84
N LEU A 69 -0.78 7.68 4.67
CA LEU A 69 0.45 6.91 4.71
C LEU A 69 1.38 7.56 5.74
N ASP A 70 1.58 6.89 6.88
CA ASP A 70 2.38 7.40 8.00
C ASP A 70 3.73 6.70 8.07
N GLN A 71 4.76 7.43 8.40
CA GLN A 71 6.10 6.93 8.73
C GLN A 71 6.18 6.79 10.25
N ASN A 72 6.01 5.58 10.75
CA ASN A 72 5.85 5.34 12.18
C ASN A 72 6.46 4.00 12.62
N GLY A 73 7.42 4.07 13.54
CA GLY A 73 8.19 2.93 13.98
C GLY A 73 9.23 2.49 12.95
N CYS A 74 9.71 3.44 12.13
CA CYS A 74 10.60 3.19 11.01
C CYS A 74 10.03 2.20 9.99
N HIS A 75 8.73 2.31 9.78
CA HIS A 75 7.94 1.65 8.74
C HIS A 75 7.02 2.66 8.06
N TYR A 76 6.54 2.32 6.87
CA TYR A 76 5.35 2.94 6.32
C TYR A 76 4.10 2.18 6.80
N LYS A 77 3.10 2.91 7.25
CA LYS A 77 1.81 2.37 7.69
C LYS A 77 0.66 3.03 6.95
N PRO A 78 -0.18 2.26 6.25
CA PRO A 78 -0.15 0.79 6.11
C PRO A 78 0.96 0.30 5.18
N HIS A 79 1.32 -0.99 5.28
CA HIS A 79 2.29 -1.62 4.38
C HIS A 79 1.78 -1.71 2.94
N VAL A 80 0.48 -1.93 2.75
CA VAL A 80 -0.20 -1.86 1.45
C VAL A 80 -1.39 -0.92 1.56
N LEU A 81 -1.47 0.06 0.66
CA LEU A 81 -2.52 1.07 0.60
C LEU A 81 -3.26 0.99 -0.74
N GLY A 82 -4.60 1.01 -0.71
CA GLY A 82 -5.42 1.15 -1.91
C GLY A 82 -5.99 2.54 -2.02
N VAL A 83 -5.94 3.13 -3.21
CA VAL A 83 -6.54 4.44 -3.52
C VAL A 83 -7.18 4.44 -4.91
N MET A 84 -8.06 5.39 -5.16
CA MET A 84 -8.51 5.70 -6.50
C MET A 84 -7.56 6.71 -7.18
N VAL A 85 -7.59 6.70 -8.52
CA VAL A 85 -6.90 7.72 -9.33
C VAL A 85 -7.26 9.12 -8.82
N ASN A 86 -6.23 9.97 -8.61
CA ASN A 86 -6.34 11.33 -8.07
C ASN A 86 -6.86 11.45 -6.63
N GLN A 87 -7.12 10.35 -5.91
CA GLN A 87 -7.43 10.45 -4.48
C GLN A 87 -6.22 11.00 -3.74
N PRO A 88 -6.40 12.01 -2.86
CA PRO A 88 -5.30 12.53 -2.06
C PRO A 88 -4.73 11.46 -1.14
N ILE A 89 -3.40 11.41 -1.03
CA ILE A 89 -2.67 10.63 -0.03
C ILE A 89 -2.01 11.63 0.91
N THR A 90 -2.44 11.66 2.16
CA THR A 90 -1.76 12.44 3.21
C THR A 90 -0.61 11.64 3.76
N ILE A 91 0.58 12.24 3.75
CA ILE A 91 1.82 11.63 4.20
C ILE A 91 2.28 12.33 5.46
N THR A 92 2.52 11.56 6.52
CA THR A 92 2.96 12.05 7.83
C THR A 92 4.25 11.38 8.26
N ASN A 93 4.99 12.02 9.17
CA ASN A 93 6.14 11.43 9.84
C ASN A 93 5.93 11.50 11.35
N SER A 94 5.62 10.36 11.97
CA SER A 94 5.41 10.19 13.42
C SER A 94 6.64 9.67 14.15
N ASP A 95 7.79 9.59 13.46
CA ASP A 95 9.06 9.16 14.03
C ASP A 95 9.93 10.36 14.44
N PRO A 96 10.79 10.20 15.46
CA PRO A 96 11.70 11.27 15.90
C PRO A 96 12.98 11.36 15.04
N THR A 97 12.91 10.92 13.80
CA THR A 97 14.00 10.97 12.82
C THR A 97 13.49 11.44 11.47
N THR A 98 14.41 11.78 10.57
CA THR A 98 14.09 12.15 9.19
C THR A 98 13.90 10.89 8.36
N HIS A 99 12.81 10.83 7.64
CA HIS A 99 12.60 9.88 6.56
C HIS A 99 12.51 10.60 5.22
N ASN A 100 12.48 9.86 4.14
CA ASN A 100 11.97 10.34 2.88
C ASN A 100 10.93 9.39 2.33
N ILE A 101 10.05 9.91 1.52
CA ILE A 101 9.03 9.14 0.83
C ILE A 101 9.29 9.21 -0.66
N HIS A 102 9.57 8.06 -1.25
CA HIS A 102 9.95 7.93 -2.64
C HIS A 102 9.00 6.96 -3.35
N PHE A 103 8.02 7.51 -4.08
CA PHE A 103 7.18 6.74 -4.99
C PHE A 103 7.96 6.46 -6.27
N THR A 104 8.08 5.19 -6.67
CA THR A 104 8.79 4.75 -7.86
C THR A 104 7.84 4.06 -8.84
N PRO A 105 6.88 4.80 -9.43
CA PRO A 105 5.87 4.24 -10.33
C PRO A 105 6.47 3.92 -11.71
N LYS A 106 5.72 3.13 -12.49
CA LYS A 106 6.00 2.88 -13.91
C LYS A 106 5.25 3.84 -14.84
N ASN A 107 4.04 4.23 -14.46
CA ASN A 107 3.12 5.01 -15.31
C ASN A 107 2.80 6.41 -14.75
N ASN A 108 3.14 6.69 -13.52
CA ASN A 108 3.03 8.01 -12.90
C ASN A 108 4.41 8.66 -12.82
N PRO A 109 4.53 9.98 -12.60
CA PRO A 109 5.80 10.62 -12.34
C PRO A 109 6.46 10.11 -11.06
N ASP A 110 7.79 9.94 -11.09
CA ASP A 110 8.58 9.71 -9.88
C ASP A 110 8.42 10.90 -8.92
N TRP A 111 8.29 10.60 -7.62
CA TRP A 111 8.13 11.63 -6.61
C TRP A 111 8.86 11.26 -5.33
N ASN A 112 9.84 12.08 -4.96
CA ASN A 112 10.74 11.84 -3.85
C ASN A 112 10.87 13.10 -2.99
N GLN A 113 10.49 13.04 -1.72
CA GLN A 113 10.52 14.15 -0.79
C GLN A 113 11.09 13.72 0.56
N SER A 114 11.92 14.58 1.16
CA SER A 114 12.37 14.41 2.54
C SER A 114 11.33 14.94 3.50
N GLN A 115 11.10 14.24 4.60
CA GLN A 115 10.20 14.65 5.67
C GLN A 115 10.88 14.53 7.03
N PRO A 116 11.48 15.61 7.56
CA PRO A 116 12.06 15.65 8.89
C PRO A 116 11.03 15.38 10.00
N ASN A 117 11.51 15.03 11.17
CA ASN A 117 10.69 15.01 12.38
C ASN A 117 9.99 16.35 12.60
N GLY A 118 8.71 16.31 12.90
CA GLY A 118 7.88 17.51 13.13
C GLY A 118 7.53 18.32 11.88
N ALA A 119 7.93 17.88 10.68
CA ALA A 119 7.51 18.52 9.45
C ALA A 119 5.99 18.40 9.24
N ALA A 120 5.42 19.40 8.56
CA ALA A 120 4.02 19.36 8.17
C ALA A 120 3.73 18.14 7.28
N SER A 121 2.48 17.66 7.32
CA SER A 121 2.01 16.64 6.40
C SER A 121 2.13 17.10 4.95
N MET A 122 2.44 16.17 4.06
CA MET A 122 2.45 16.38 2.62
C MET A 122 1.23 15.72 1.99
N THR A 123 0.85 16.17 0.81
CA THR A 123 -0.20 15.54 0.01
C THR A 123 0.35 15.16 -1.35
N HIS A 124 0.13 13.91 -1.75
CA HIS A 124 0.47 13.42 -3.08
C HIS A 124 -0.74 12.79 -3.76
N LYS A 125 -0.77 12.76 -5.10
CA LYS A 125 -1.81 12.14 -5.91
C LYS A 125 -1.19 11.38 -7.06
N LEU A 126 -1.74 10.21 -7.36
CA LEU A 126 -1.36 9.39 -8.50
C LEU A 126 -2.44 9.51 -9.57
N ALA A 127 -2.10 10.05 -10.74
CA ALA A 127 -3.06 10.40 -11.79
C ALA A 127 -3.39 9.22 -12.73
N VAL A 128 -2.57 8.18 -12.73
CA VAL A 128 -2.72 7.02 -13.61
C VAL A 128 -2.92 5.76 -12.77
N ALA A 129 -3.91 4.92 -13.15
CA ALA A 129 -4.11 3.64 -12.53
C ALA A 129 -2.88 2.74 -12.70
N GLU A 130 -2.39 2.19 -11.59
CA GLU A 130 -1.21 1.35 -11.56
C GLU A 130 -1.31 0.37 -10.40
N VAL A 131 -1.13 -0.91 -10.68
CA VAL A 131 -1.17 -1.92 -9.65
C VAL A 131 0.17 -1.95 -8.96
N LEU A 132 0.14 -1.43 -7.75
CA LEU A 132 1.16 -1.39 -6.71
C LEU A 132 2.43 -0.65 -7.09
N VAL A 133 2.29 0.66 -6.98
CA VAL A 133 3.41 1.60 -6.99
C VAL A 133 4.28 1.35 -5.76
N PRO A 134 5.57 1.00 -5.93
CA PRO A 134 6.46 0.85 -4.79
C PRO A 134 6.74 2.21 -4.13
N VAL A 135 6.79 2.19 -2.81
CA VAL A 135 7.19 3.33 -1.97
C VAL A 135 8.36 2.88 -1.11
N LYS A 136 9.42 3.66 -1.07
CA LYS A 136 10.65 3.35 -0.32
C LYS A 136 11.22 4.58 0.38
N CYS A 137 12.02 4.34 1.41
CA CYS A 137 12.88 5.34 2.03
C CYS A 137 14.32 5.16 1.54
N ASN A 138 14.97 6.22 1.06
CA ASN A 138 16.36 6.14 0.61
C ASN A 138 17.36 6.13 1.78
N GLN A 139 16.92 6.57 2.97
CA GLN A 139 17.73 6.58 4.20
C GLN A 139 17.64 5.25 4.96
N HIS A 140 16.48 4.60 4.93
CA HIS A 140 16.20 3.36 5.65
C HIS A 140 15.74 2.28 4.64
N PRO A 141 16.66 1.50 4.06
CA PRO A 141 16.37 0.61 2.93
C PRO A 141 15.38 -0.51 3.23
N TRP A 142 15.11 -0.76 4.50
CA TRP A 142 14.08 -1.72 4.93
C TRP A 142 12.66 -1.15 4.90
N MET A 143 12.51 0.21 4.88
CA MET A 143 11.19 0.84 4.84
C MET A 143 10.63 0.80 3.43
N LYS A 144 9.57 0.05 3.26
CA LYS A 144 8.84 -0.10 2.00
C LYS A 144 7.34 -0.18 2.23
N SER A 145 6.58 0.24 1.24
CA SER A 145 5.13 0.14 1.15
C SER A 145 4.73 0.03 -0.32
N TYR A 146 3.48 -0.30 -0.59
CA TYR A 146 2.94 -0.43 -1.93
C TYR A 146 1.59 0.26 -2.04
N VAL A 147 1.38 1.03 -3.10
CA VAL A 147 0.12 1.76 -3.32
C VAL A 147 -0.56 1.25 -4.58
N GLY A 148 -1.70 0.58 -4.40
CA GLY A 148 -2.58 0.18 -5.49
C GLY A 148 -3.47 1.33 -5.93
N VAL A 149 -3.45 1.67 -7.22
CA VAL A 149 -4.22 2.78 -7.80
C VAL A 149 -5.21 2.25 -8.82
N THR A 150 -6.50 2.40 -8.58
CA THR A 150 -7.57 1.94 -9.47
C THR A 150 -8.47 3.09 -9.92
N LYS A 151 -9.19 2.88 -11.03
CA LYS A 151 -10.21 3.84 -11.53
C LYS A 151 -11.55 3.69 -10.85
N HIS A 152 -11.73 2.68 -9.99
CA HIS A 152 -12.99 2.32 -9.35
C HIS A 152 -12.74 1.94 -7.89
N PRO A 153 -13.76 1.96 -7.00
CA PRO A 153 -13.61 1.69 -5.56
C PRO A 153 -13.55 0.21 -5.19
N PHE A 154 -13.56 -0.72 -6.15
CA PHE A 154 -13.66 -2.16 -5.89
C PHE A 154 -12.30 -2.79 -5.66
N PHE A 155 -11.67 -2.43 -4.58
CA PHE A 155 -10.42 -2.99 -4.07
C PHE A 155 -10.48 -3.11 -2.55
N ALA A 156 -9.63 -3.95 -2.01
CA ALA A 156 -9.41 -4.10 -0.57
C ALA A 156 -8.00 -4.63 -0.31
N VAL A 157 -7.53 -4.49 0.91
CA VAL A 157 -6.31 -5.12 1.41
C VAL A 157 -6.71 -6.14 2.46
N THR A 158 -6.12 -7.33 2.42
CA THR A 158 -6.42 -8.37 3.43
C THR A 158 -5.92 -7.96 4.80
N GLY A 159 -6.76 -8.16 5.82
CA GLY A 159 -6.41 -7.97 7.21
C GLY A 159 -5.54 -9.11 7.76
N GLU A 160 -5.16 -9.03 9.04
CA GLU A 160 -4.37 -10.06 9.73
C GLU A 160 -5.07 -11.42 9.76
N ASP A 161 -6.39 -11.44 9.66
CA ASP A 161 -7.21 -12.64 9.56
C ASP A 161 -7.36 -13.16 8.13
N GLY A 162 -6.68 -12.54 7.15
CA GLY A 162 -6.72 -12.86 5.73
C GLY A 162 -8.04 -12.48 5.05
N SER A 163 -8.98 -11.87 5.76
CA SER A 163 -10.26 -11.46 5.19
C SER A 163 -10.17 -10.16 4.41
N PHE A 164 -11.05 -9.99 3.43
CA PHE A 164 -11.26 -8.74 2.69
C PHE A 164 -12.71 -8.62 2.25
N THR A 165 -13.15 -7.41 1.95
CA THR A 165 -14.50 -7.15 1.45
C THR A 165 -14.44 -6.14 0.31
N LEU A 166 -14.95 -6.51 -0.86
CA LEU A 166 -15.18 -5.61 -1.98
C LEU A 166 -16.62 -5.06 -1.86
N LYS A 167 -16.74 -3.81 -1.41
CA LYS A 167 -18.05 -3.20 -1.11
C LYS A 167 -18.70 -2.63 -2.37
N GLY A 168 -20.02 -2.76 -2.46
CA GLY A 168 -20.83 -2.10 -3.49
C GLY A 168 -20.61 -2.61 -4.92
N VAL A 169 -20.04 -3.80 -5.09
CA VAL A 169 -19.85 -4.40 -6.42
C VAL A 169 -21.22 -4.72 -7.02
N PRO A 170 -21.57 -4.17 -8.21
CA PRO A 170 -22.84 -4.47 -8.88
C PRO A 170 -22.93 -5.96 -9.28
N PRO A 171 -24.13 -6.51 -9.47
CA PRO A 171 -24.29 -7.86 -10.02
C PRO A 171 -23.63 -8.00 -11.39
N GLY A 172 -22.82 -9.06 -11.58
CA GLY A 172 -22.08 -9.28 -12.83
C GLY A 172 -21.08 -10.42 -12.74
N LYS A 173 -20.28 -10.55 -13.78
CA LYS A 173 -19.16 -11.50 -13.85
C LYS A 173 -17.85 -10.71 -13.84
N TYR A 174 -16.94 -11.06 -12.92
CA TYR A 174 -15.74 -10.29 -12.67
C TYR A 174 -14.48 -11.16 -12.67
N THR A 175 -13.38 -10.56 -13.14
CA THR A 175 -12.04 -11.08 -12.87
C THR A 175 -11.49 -10.35 -11.64
N VAL A 176 -11.38 -11.08 -10.55
CA VAL A 176 -10.75 -10.60 -9.31
C VAL A 176 -9.29 -11.03 -9.31
N VAL A 177 -8.39 -10.11 -8.99
CA VAL A 177 -6.96 -10.38 -8.88
C VAL A 177 -6.51 -10.07 -7.46
N ALA A 178 -5.72 -10.95 -6.89
CA ALA A 178 -4.97 -10.71 -5.66
C ALA A 178 -3.48 -10.57 -5.99
N TRP A 179 -2.85 -9.56 -5.44
CA TRP A 179 -1.43 -9.33 -5.54
C TRP A 179 -0.79 -9.30 -4.15
N HIS A 180 0.42 -9.83 -4.05
CA HIS A 180 1.25 -9.75 -2.85
C HIS A 180 2.71 -9.62 -3.24
N GLU A 181 3.51 -8.82 -2.50
CA GLU A 181 4.91 -8.55 -2.84
C GLU A 181 5.78 -9.82 -2.87
N GLY A 182 5.47 -10.82 -2.08
CA GLY A 182 6.13 -12.13 -2.08
C GLY A 182 5.62 -13.09 -3.16
N GLY A 183 4.67 -12.70 -3.99
CA GLY A 183 4.21 -13.48 -5.13
C GLY A 183 5.24 -13.49 -6.24
N ALA A 184 5.34 -14.60 -6.98
CA ALA A 184 6.15 -14.64 -8.20
C ALA A 184 5.60 -13.64 -9.22
N ASN A 185 6.47 -12.82 -9.78
CA ASN A 185 6.19 -11.95 -10.93
C ASN A 185 6.02 -12.77 -12.21
#